data_0826c33555b7b721d4d144fc2dc1cd69
#
_entry.id   0826c33555b7b721d4d144fc2dc1cd69
#
_cell.length_a   1.000
_cell.length_b   1.000
_cell.length_c   1.000
_cell.angle_alpha   90.00
_cell.angle_beta   90.00
_cell.angle_gamma   90.00
#
_symmetry.space_group_name_H-M   'P 1'
#
loop_
_entity.id
_entity.type
_entity.pdbx_description
1 polymer ?
#
loop_
_entity_poly.entity_id
_entity_poly.type
_entity_poly.pdbx_seq_one_letter_code
_entity_poly.pdbx_strand_id
1 'polypeptide(L)'
;MKGRQTIKINRSMTPNDILHFMEAHWDRENMSEFGTTTKRNGDLEYIVLPATENWDVIIYPKEAGGLFNKDNKLVMCAARASHAIDPSKVDYTKYFRRSKDAFDKIKDSKEAIDLNAEMMGPCEDALQEYTGFMKKLLEENGYL
;
A
#
# COMPACT_ATOMS: atom_id res chain seq x y z
N MET A 1 -12.54 3.75 5.67
CA MET A 1 -12.57 4.46 4.39
C MET A 1 -11.96 3.54 3.34
N LYS A 2 -12.64 3.34 2.23
CA LYS A 2 -12.11 2.51 1.14
C LYS A 2 -10.81 3.10 0.60
N GLY A 3 -9.85 2.24 0.32
CA GLY A 3 -8.56 2.64 -0.24
C GLY A 3 -7.55 3.17 0.78
N ARG A 4 -7.85 3.10 2.06
CA ARG A 4 -6.93 3.56 3.11
C ARG A 4 -7.06 2.72 4.36
N GLN A 5 -5.91 2.30 4.90
CA GLN A 5 -5.78 1.62 6.19
C GLN A 5 -4.73 2.32 7.03
N THR A 6 -4.89 2.28 8.33
CA THR A 6 -3.91 2.82 9.27
C THR A 6 -3.50 1.77 10.29
N ILE A 7 -2.22 1.79 10.66
CA ILE A 7 -1.68 0.94 11.72
C ILE A 7 -1.12 1.86 12.80
N LYS A 8 -1.65 1.76 14.00
CA LYS A 8 -1.14 2.51 15.14
C LYS A 8 0.16 1.86 15.62
N ILE A 9 1.22 2.67 15.78
CA ILE A 9 2.53 2.22 16.20
C ILE A 9 2.95 2.95 17.49
N ASN A 10 3.90 2.36 18.21
CA ASN A 10 4.32 2.85 19.53
C ASN A 10 5.48 3.85 19.47
N ARG A 11 5.88 4.27 18.29
CA ARG A 11 7.02 5.17 18.10
C ARG A 11 6.87 6.01 16.84
N SER A 12 7.59 7.13 16.79
CA SER A 12 7.68 7.93 15.58
C SER A 12 8.58 7.23 14.55
N MET A 13 8.15 7.19 13.30
CA MET A 13 8.95 6.67 12.19
C MET A 13 8.99 7.71 11.06
N THR A 14 10.17 7.88 10.46
CA THR A 14 10.31 8.61 9.20
C THR A 14 10.09 7.67 8.01
N PRO A 15 9.91 8.17 6.78
CA PRO A 15 9.88 7.29 5.61
C PRO A 15 11.13 6.39 5.50
N ASN A 16 12.31 6.91 5.84
CA ASN A 16 13.54 6.11 5.86
C ASN A 16 13.51 5.00 6.91
N ASP A 17 12.91 5.26 8.07
CA ASP A 17 12.75 4.23 9.12
C ASP A 17 11.85 3.10 8.64
N ILE A 18 10.77 3.43 7.92
CA ILE A 18 9.88 2.44 7.31
C ILE A 18 10.63 1.62 6.27
N LEU A 19 11.42 2.28 5.41
CA LEU A 19 12.22 1.60 4.40
C LEU A 19 13.20 0.60 5.04
N HIS A 20 13.95 1.02 6.05
CA HIS A 20 14.90 0.16 6.76
C HIS A 20 14.19 -1.02 7.44
N PHE A 21 13.03 -0.78 8.03
CA PHE A 21 12.22 -1.85 8.62
C PHE A 21 11.80 -2.88 7.57
N MET A 22 11.32 -2.42 6.42
CA MET A 22 10.90 -3.32 5.34
C MET A 22 12.08 -4.06 4.71
N GLU A 23 13.22 -3.40 4.51
CA GLU A 23 14.42 -4.07 4.01
C GLU A 23 14.89 -5.19 4.94
N ALA A 24 14.73 -5.00 6.26
CA ALA A 24 15.13 -5.97 7.26
C ALA A 24 14.15 -7.14 7.44
N HIS A 25 12.86 -6.91 7.25
CA HIS A 25 11.83 -7.86 7.67
C HIS A 25 10.86 -8.31 6.56
N TRP A 26 10.70 -7.52 5.51
CA TRP A 26 9.76 -7.84 4.44
C TRP A 26 10.30 -8.95 3.55
N ASP A 27 9.51 -10.01 3.37
CA ASP A 27 9.86 -11.12 2.49
C ASP A 27 9.41 -10.82 1.06
N ARG A 28 10.36 -10.38 0.23
CA ARG A 28 10.09 -10.02 -1.17
C ARG A 28 9.63 -11.19 -2.02
N GLU A 29 10.03 -12.41 -1.69
CA GLU A 29 9.64 -13.60 -2.45
C GLU A 29 8.21 -14.02 -2.18
N ASN A 30 7.83 -14.09 -0.89
CA ASN A 30 6.53 -14.60 -0.48
C ASN A 30 5.45 -13.52 -0.33
N MET A 31 5.85 -12.30 0.01
CA MET A 31 4.92 -11.18 0.16
C MET A 31 4.80 -10.38 -1.12
N SER A 32 5.83 -9.67 -1.53
CA SER A 32 5.87 -8.84 -2.73
C SER A 32 7.21 -8.13 -2.85
N GLU A 33 7.58 -7.75 -4.07
CA GLU A 33 8.58 -6.71 -4.28
C GLU A 33 8.05 -5.37 -3.77
N PHE A 34 8.93 -4.42 -3.50
CA PHE A 34 8.55 -3.06 -3.20
C PHE A 34 9.57 -2.07 -3.76
N GLY A 35 9.11 -0.86 -4.02
CA GLY A 35 9.93 0.24 -4.49
C GLY A 35 9.73 1.48 -3.63
N THR A 36 10.31 2.58 -4.05
CA THR A 36 10.25 3.85 -3.34
C THR A 36 9.99 5.00 -4.30
N THR A 37 9.37 6.06 -3.81
CA THR A 37 9.26 7.33 -4.52
C THR A 37 9.95 8.42 -3.71
N THR A 38 10.42 9.44 -4.41
CA THR A 38 11.09 10.58 -3.78
C THR A 38 10.36 11.88 -4.08
N LYS A 39 10.50 12.84 -3.19
CA LYS A 39 10.08 14.23 -3.41
C LYS A 39 11.03 14.91 -4.40
N ARG A 40 10.66 16.11 -4.86
CA ARG A 40 11.51 16.91 -5.76
C ARG A 40 12.90 17.19 -5.21
N ASN A 41 13.02 17.33 -3.88
CA ASN A 41 14.30 17.57 -3.20
C ASN A 41 15.15 16.30 -3.02
N GLY A 42 14.68 15.14 -3.45
CA GLY A 42 15.37 13.87 -3.33
C GLY A 42 15.07 13.09 -2.06
N ASP A 43 14.31 13.65 -1.11
CA ASP A 43 13.91 12.93 0.10
C ASP A 43 12.92 11.83 -0.21
N LEU A 44 13.04 10.72 0.52
CA LEU A 44 12.11 9.61 0.40
C LEU A 44 10.70 10.04 0.81
N GLU A 45 9.72 9.75 -0.04
CA GLU A 45 8.33 10.12 0.21
C GLU A 45 7.49 8.92 0.61
N TYR A 46 7.42 7.91 -0.25
CA TYR A 46 6.60 6.72 -0.02
C TYR A 46 7.37 5.44 -0.28
N ILE A 47 6.99 4.39 0.44
CA ILE A 47 7.25 3.01 0.03
C ILE A 47 6.09 2.57 -0.84
N VAL A 48 6.37 1.83 -1.91
CA VAL A 48 5.38 1.44 -2.92
C VAL A 48 5.32 -0.07 -3.02
N LEU A 49 4.13 -0.63 -2.86
CA LEU A 49 3.84 -2.05 -3.03
C LEU A 49 2.95 -2.23 -4.27
N PRO A 50 3.23 -3.21 -5.13
CA PRO A 50 2.38 -3.44 -6.31
C PRO A 50 1.05 -4.02 -5.89
N ALA A 51 -0.04 -3.55 -6.49
CA ALA A 51 -1.37 -4.08 -6.22
C ALA A 51 -2.04 -4.58 -7.49
N THR A 52 -2.28 -3.68 -8.46
CA THR A 52 -2.81 -4.02 -9.76
C THR A 52 -1.99 -3.33 -10.84
N GLU A 53 -2.28 -3.60 -12.10
CA GLU A 53 -1.57 -2.96 -13.21
C GLU A 53 -1.60 -1.42 -13.14
N ASN A 54 -2.70 -0.85 -12.65
CA ASN A 54 -2.92 0.59 -12.62
C ASN A 54 -2.91 1.20 -11.21
N TRP A 55 -2.77 0.38 -10.18
CA TRP A 55 -2.83 0.82 -8.80
C TRP A 55 -1.72 0.19 -7.97
N ASP A 56 -1.15 0.98 -7.08
CA ASP A 56 -0.20 0.55 -6.07
C ASP A 56 -0.77 0.81 -4.67
N VAL A 57 -0.12 0.23 -3.67
CA VAL A 57 -0.32 0.60 -2.27
C VAL A 57 0.90 1.37 -1.81
N ILE A 58 0.69 2.57 -1.33
CA ILE A 58 1.78 3.39 -0.77
C ILE A 58 1.74 3.33 0.76
N ILE A 59 2.92 3.45 1.36
CA ILE A 59 3.09 3.45 2.82
C ILE A 59 3.84 4.70 3.21
N TYR A 60 3.31 5.42 4.19
CA TYR A 60 3.96 6.60 4.74
C TYR A 60 3.58 6.79 6.22
N PRO A 61 4.45 7.48 6.99
CA PRO A 61 4.15 7.75 8.39
C PRO A 61 3.24 8.97 8.52
N LYS A 62 2.42 8.97 9.56
CA LYS A 62 1.59 10.12 9.92
C LYS A 62 1.59 10.30 11.43
N GLU A 63 1.90 11.52 11.88
CA GLU A 63 1.67 11.93 13.26
C GLU A 63 0.30 12.61 13.32
N ALA A 64 -0.58 12.12 14.20
CA ALA A 64 -1.82 12.80 14.48
C ALA A 64 -1.51 13.97 15.42
N GLY A 65 -1.61 15.19 14.88
CA GLY A 65 -1.28 16.41 15.61
C GLY A 65 -2.31 16.80 16.65
N GLY A 66 -1.98 16.61 17.91
CA GLY A 66 -2.59 17.29 19.04
C GLY A 66 -1.49 17.65 20.03
N LEU A 67 -1.61 18.76 20.72
CA LEU A 67 -0.65 19.20 21.74
C LEU A 67 -0.42 18.16 22.85
N PHE A 68 -1.35 17.20 23.00
CA PHE A 68 -1.35 16.22 24.08
C PHE A 68 -1.46 14.76 23.61
N ASN A 69 -1.73 14.49 22.32
CA ASN A 69 -1.82 13.14 21.78
C ASN A 69 -1.00 13.03 20.50
N LYS A 70 0.22 12.54 20.64
CA LYS A 70 1.04 12.13 19.50
C LYS A 70 0.74 10.66 19.19
N ASP A 71 -0.32 10.44 18.44
CA ASP A 71 -0.58 9.11 17.89
C ASP A 71 0.25 8.93 16.62
N ASN A 72 1.24 8.07 16.70
CA ASN A 72 2.03 7.68 15.54
C ASN A 72 1.31 6.58 14.77
N LYS A 73 1.20 6.74 13.47
CA LYS A 73 0.53 5.78 12.59
C LYS A 73 1.33 5.55 11.33
N LEU A 74 1.22 4.35 10.80
CA LEU A 74 1.55 4.09 9.40
C LEU A 74 0.25 4.12 8.60
N VAL A 75 0.27 4.85 7.50
CA VAL A 75 -0.84 4.90 6.55
C VAL A 75 -0.49 4.02 5.37
N MET A 76 -1.40 3.13 5.00
CA MET A 76 -1.33 2.32 3.80
C MET A 76 -2.51 2.70 2.92
N CYS A 77 -2.24 3.16 1.72
CA CYS A 77 -3.25 3.81 0.89
C CYS A 77 -3.11 3.38 -0.57
N ALA A 78 -4.24 3.16 -1.23
CA ALA A 78 -4.25 2.93 -2.67
C ALA A 78 -3.88 4.22 -3.41
N ALA A 79 -3.01 4.09 -4.39
CA ALA A 79 -2.56 5.19 -5.24
C ALA A 79 -2.38 4.71 -6.67
N ARG A 80 -2.41 5.64 -7.63
CA ARG A 80 -2.13 5.28 -9.01
C ARG A 80 -0.69 4.77 -9.15
N ALA A 81 -0.49 3.79 -10.03
CA ALA A 81 0.81 3.19 -10.25
C ALA A 81 1.86 4.25 -10.61
N SER A 82 2.98 4.25 -9.87
CA SER A 82 4.03 5.26 -9.94
C SER A 82 5.26 4.81 -10.73
N HIS A 83 5.27 3.56 -11.23
CA HIS A 83 6.42 2.93 -11.86
C HIS A 83 7.68 2.85 -10.96
N ALA A 84 7.51 3.00 -9.65
CA ALA A 84 8.59 2.89 -8.68
C ALA A 84 9.11 1.45 -8.50
N ILE A 85 8.43 0.48 -9.10
CA ILE A 85 8.75 -0.94 -9.03
C ILE A 85 9.04 -1.44 -10.43
N ASP A 86 10.10 -2.23 -10.60
CA ASP A 86 10.41 -2.84 -11.89
C ASP A 86 9.30 -3.84 -12.27
N PRO A 87 8.54 -3.60 -13.36
CA PRO A 87 7.45 -4.48 -13.76
C PRO A 87 7.89 -5.92 -14.04
N SER A 88 9.14 -6.14 -14.42
CA SER A 88 9.66 -7.49 -14.70
C SER A 88 9.80 -8.35 -13.44
N LYS A 89 9.85 -7.73 -12.26
CA LYS A 89 9.99 -8.41 -10.96
C LYS A 89 8.67 -8.62 -10.23
N VAL A 90 7.57 -8.15 -10.80
CA VAL A 90 6.27 -8.15 -10.13
C VAL A 90 5.37 -9.20 -10.78
N ASP A 91 4.80 -10.08 -9.97
CA ASP A 91 3.74 -10.98 -10.40
C ASP A 91 2.39 -10.33 -10.11
N TYR A 92 1.80 -9.71 -11.12
CA TYR A 92 0.48 -9.11 -11.02
C TYR A 92 -0.66 -10.12 -11.21
N THR A 93 -0.35 -11.39 -11.49
CA THR A 93 -1.37 -12.40 -11.83
C THR A 93 -2.48 -12.47 -10.79
N LYS A 94 -2.11 -12.41 -9.52
CA LYS A 94 -3.05 -12.48 -8.39
C LYS A 94 -4.03 -11.31 -8.39
N TYR A 95 -3.55 -10.10 -8.61
CA TYR A 95 -4.36 -8.87 -8.53
C TYR A 95 -4.98 -8.50 -9.88
N PHE A 96 -4.28 -8.79 -10.97
CA PHE A 96 -4.76 -8.53 -12.33
C PHE A 96 -6.03 -9.30 -12.67
N ARG A 97 -6.15 -10.55 -12.24
CA ARG A 97 -7.37 -11.35 -12.43
C ARG A 97 -8.59 -10.66 -11.83
N ARG A 98 -8.44 -10.16 -10.60
CA ARG A 98 -9.54 -9.45 -9.91
C ARG A 98 -9.92 -8.16 -10.63
N SER A 99 -8.92 -7.43 -11.12
CA SER A 99 -9.15 -6.22 -11.90
C SER A 99 -9.88 -6.50 -13.21
N LYS A 100 -9.51 -7.58 -13.91
CA LYS A 100 -10.16 -8.02 -15.13
C LYS A 100 -11.60 -8.45 -14.88
N ASP A 101 -11.84 -9.22 -13.81
CA ASP A 101 -13.19 -9.66 -13.44
C ASP A 101 -14.08 -8.47 -13.12
N ALA A 102 -13.57 -7.47 -12.39
CA ALA A 102 -14.29 -6.23 -12.11
C ALA A 102 -14.63 -5.47 -13.42
N PHE A 103 -13.68 -5.39 -14.34
CA PHE A 103 -13.88 -4.76 -15.65
C PHE A 103 -14.94 -5.48 -16.47
N ASP A 104 -14.92 -6.81 -16.50
CA ASP A 104 -15.91 -7.62 -17.22
C ASP A 104 -17.33 -7.40 -16.64
N LYS A 105 -17.46 -7.30 -15.33
CA LYS A 105 -18.73 -6.98 -14.66
C LYS A 105 -19.27 -5.61 -15.06
N ILE A 106 -18.40 -4.61 -15.14
CA ILE A 106 -18.79 -3.25 -15.58
C ILE A 106 -19.27 -3.27 -17.01
N LYS A 107 -18.59 -3.99 -17.89
CA LYS A 107 -18.93 -4.12 -19.30
C LYS A 107 -20.34 -4.71 -19.51
N ASP A 108 -20.76 -5.61 -18.62
CA ASP A 108 -22.07 -6.27 -18.69
C ASP A 108 -23.16 -5.49 -17.96
N SER A 109 -22.82 -4.52 -17.11
CA SER A 109 -23.80 -3.69 -16.41
C SER A 109 -24.06 -2.40 -17.19
N LYS A 110 -25.34 -2.10 -17.44
CA LYS A 110 -25.76 -0.85 -18.08
C LYS A 110 -25.79 0.35 -17.13
N GLU A 111 -25.44 0.15 -15.87
CA GLU A 111 -25.39 1.22 -14.87
C GLU A 111 -24.08 1.98 -14.99
N ALA A 112 -24.16 3.30 -14.93
CA ALA A 112 -22.99 4.17 -14.88
C ALA A 112 -22.33 4.03 -13.52
N ILE A 113 -21.60 2.95 -13.33
CA ILE A 113 -20.84 2.68 -12.12
C ILE A 113 -19.59 3.55 -12.16
N ASP A 114 -19.22 4.11 -11.02
CA ASP A 114 -17.93 4.76 -10.88
C ASP A 114 -16.81 3.75 -11.20
N LEU A 115 -16.26 3.86 -12.40
CA LEU A 115 -15.24 2.96 -12.92
C LEU A 115 -14.04 2.90 -11.99
N ASN A 116 -13.66 4.02 -11.37
CA ASN A 116 -12.55 4.07 -10.44
C ASN A 116 -12.86 3.27 -9.16
N ALA A 117 -14.08 3.35 -8.63
CA ALA A 117 -14.47 2.61 -7.44
C ALA A 117 -14.46 1.09 -7.68
N GLU A 118 -14.96 0.66 -8.85
CA GLU A 118 -14.96 -0.77 -9.22
C GLU A 118 -13.54 -1.30 -9.47
N MET A 119 -12.69 -0.53 -10.14
CA MET A 119 -11.30 -0.91 -10.37
C MET A 119 -10.45 -0.87 -9.11
N MET A 120 -10.88 -0.16 -8.07
CA MET A 120 -10.21 -0.16 -6.76
C MET A 120 -10.52 -1.40 -5.93
N GLY A 121 -11.56 -2.17 -6.25
CA GLY A 121 -11.89 -3.38 -5.50
C GLY A 121 -10.71 -4.36 -5.35
N PRO A 122 -10.06 -4.78 -6.44
CA PRO A 122 -8.87 -5.62 -6.37
C PRO A 122 -7.71 -4.97 -5.62
N CYS A 123 -7.53 -3.66 -5.74
CA CYS A 123 -6.53 -2.92 -4.99
C CYS A 123 -6.87 -2.90 -3.51
N GLU A 124 -8.13 -2.80 -3.14
CA GLU A 124 -8.59 -2.86 -1.75
C GLU A 124 -8.27 -4.22 -1.11
N ASP A 125 -8.44 -5.32 -1.86
CA ASP A 125 -8.05 -6.65 -1.39
C ASP A 125 -6.53 -6.73 -1.13
N ALA A 126 -5.73 -6.20 -2.04
CA ALA A 126 -4.29 -6.13 -1.88
C ALA A 126 -3.90 -5.25 -0.69
N LEU A 127 -4.57 -4.12 -0.52
CA LEU A 127 -4.37 -3.20 0.60
C LEU A 127 -4.61 -3.91 1.94
N GLN A 128 -5.70 -4.65 2.07
CA GLN A 128 -6.00 -5.40 3.29
C GLN A 128 -4.97 -6.48 3.56
N GLU A 129 -4.55 -7.20 2.55
CA GLU A 129 -3.53 -8.25 2.66
C GLU A 129 -2.17 -7.67 3.09
N TYR A 130 -1.71 -6.61 2.44
CA TYR A 130 -0.46 -5.94 2.79
C TYR A 130 -0.51 -5.31 4.18
N THR A 131 -1.64 -4.74 4.55
CA THR A 131 -1.83 -4.19 5.90
C THR A 131 -1.72 -5.28 6.95
N GLY A 132 -2.30 -6.46 6.69
CA GLY A 132 -2.18 -7.62 7.56
C GLY A 132 -0.73 -8.09 7.71
N PHE A 133 0.01 -8.18 6.62
CA PHE A 133 1.44 -8.56 6.64
C PHE A 133 2.28 -7.54 7.42
N MET A 134 2.10 -6.25 7.14
CA MET A 134 2.84 -5.19 7.82
C MET A 134 2.53 -5.17 9.32
N LYS A 135 1.28 -5.28 9.69
CA LYS A 135 0.85 -5.31 11.09
C LYS A 135 1.48 -6.48 11.84
N LYS A 136 1.51 -7.66 11.23
CA LYS A 136 2.15 -8.84 11.81
C LYS A 136 3.65 -8.63 12.04
N LEU A 137 4.35 -8.10 11.05
CA LEU A 137 5.78 -7.81 11.17
C LEU A 137 6.07 -6.77 12.26
N LEU A 138 5.27 -5.73 12.32
CA LEU A 138 5.39 -4.69 13.34
C LEU A 138 5.15 -5.25 14.74
N GLU A 139 4.13 -6.09 14.90
CA GLU A 139 3.83 -6.74 16.16
C GLU A 139 4.96 -7.66 16.60
N GLU A 140 5.46 -8.51 15.71
CA GLU A 140 6.57 -9.44 15.99
C GLU A 140 7.88 -8.74 16.38
N ASN A 141 8.05 -7.50 15.96
CA ASN A 141 9.26 -6.71 16.23
C ASN A 141 9.07 -5.62 17.29
N GLY A 142 7.94 -5.63 17.99
CA GLY A 142 7.71 -4.76 19.14
C GLY A 142 7.33 -3.32 18.80
N TYR A 143 6.74 -3.07 17.64
CA TYR A 143 6.34 -1.73 17.18
C TYR A 143 4.87 -1.39 17.50
N LEU A 144 4.09 -2.33 17.97
CA LEU A 144 2.70 -2.10 18.36
C LEU A 144 2.50 -1.96 19.85
#